data_9bbf9f5eafbfeca91b65124bb2fbbe53
#
_entry.id   9bbf9f5eafbfeca91b65124bb2fbbe53
#
_cell.length_a   1.000
_cell.length_b   1.000
_cell.length_c   1.000
_cell.angle_alpha   90.00
_cell.angle_beta   90.00
_cell.angle_gamma   90.00
#
_symmetry.space_group_name_H-M   'P 1'
#
loop_
_entity.id
_entity.type
_entity.pdbx_description
1 polymer ?
#
loop_
_entity_poly.entity_id
_entity_poly.type
_entity_poly.pdbx_seq_one_letter_code
_entity_poly.pdbx_strand_id
1 'polypeptide(L)'
;LPHDIQGQFLTCRFKSRTVVRYEFVEDGAGFSANVLSPLISSKHPNFRPVDCKIGPDGAVYVADWYNSIINHAQHDFRDPRRDHERGRIWRITHKDRPLVKKPELVGRSIPHLVEQLGSPETWTRHQARKELSERDPDAVLAAVERWVTNLDSTRVDYDHCLVEALWACQNVERTSEMILTRVL
;
A
#
# COMPACT_ATOMS: atom_id res chain seq x y z
N LEU A 1 7.75 -0.99 9.34
CA LEU A 1 7.75 0.35 9.96
C LEU A 1 7.69 0.24 11.48
N PRO A 2 8.19 1.24 12.24
CA PRO A 2 8.01 1.35 13.70
C PRO A 2 6.52 1.39 14.10
N HIS A 3 6.19 0.96 15.32
CA HIS A 3 4.80 0.92 15.78
C HIS A 3 4.13 2.29 15.79
N ASP A 4 4.88 3.34 16.12
CA ASP A 4 4.42 4.73 16.13
C ASP A 4 4.14 5.33 14.74
N ILE A 5 4.45 4.59 13.68
CA ILE A 5 4.16 4.98 12.28
C ILE A 5 3.11 4.05 11.64
N GLN A 6 2.85 2.90 12.24
CA GLN A 6 1.83 1.98 11.72
C GLN A 6 0.43 2.60 11.80
N GLY A 7 -0.40 2.33 10.80
CA GLY A 7 -1.75 2.91 10.71
C GLY A 7 -1.79 4.37 10.23
N GLN A 8 -0.63 5.02 10.06
CA GLN A 8 -0.59 6.38 9.54
C GLN A 8 -0.60 6.43 8.03
N PHE A 9 -1.16 7.51 7.49
CA PHE A 9 -1.19 7.78 6.06
C PHE A 9 0.01 8.64 5.65
N LEU A 10 0.66 8.29 4.54
CA LEU A 10 1.79 9.02 4.00
C LEU A 10 1.40 9.74 2.73
N THR A 11 1.76 11.03 2.62
CA THR A 11 1.59 11.80 1.38
C THR A 11 2.85 12.52 0.98
N CYS A 12 3.07 12.59 -0.33
CA CYS A 12 4.17 13.34 -0.91
C CYS A 12 3.75 14.80 -1.15
N ARG A 13 4.45 15.73 -0.51
CA ARG A 13 4.29 17.17 -0.74
C ARG A 13 5.49 17.70 -1.53
N PHE A 14 5.43 17.62 -2.85
CA PHE A 14 6.55 17.97 -3.72
C PHE A 14 7.00 19.43 -3.62
N LYS A 15 6.08 20.38 -3.38
CA LYS A 15 6.43 21.80 -3.21
C LYS A 15 7.22 22.05 -1.93
N SER A 16 6.81 21.49 -0.82
CA SER A 16 7.50 21.61 0.47
C SER A 16 8.67 20.65 0.64
N ARG A 17 8.88 19.73 -0.32
CA ARG A 17 9.97 18.75 -0.28
C ARG A 17 9.91 17.85 0.96
N THR A 18 8.71 17.34 1.23
CA THR A 18 8.43 16.51 2.40
C THR A 18 7.57 15.30 2.04
N VAL A 19 7.78 14.19 2.75
CA VAL A 19 6.78 13.12 2.89
C VAL A 19 6.15 13.28 4.26
N VAL A 20 4.89 13.68 4.28
CA VAL A 20 4.15 14.02 5.51
C VAL A 20 3.37 12.80 6.00
N ARG A 21 3.27 12.68 7.31
CA ARG A 21 2.46 11.67 8.00
C ARG A 21 1.14 12.30 8.45
N TYR A 22 0.07 11.54 8.33
CA TYR A 22 -1.24 11.88 8.86
C TYR A 22 -1.76 10.76 9.74
N GLU A 23 -2.39 11.12 10.82
CA GLU A 23 -3.22 10.26 11.63
C GLU A 23 -4.68 10.56 11.29
N PHE A 24 -5.44 9.52 10.94
CA PHE A 24 -6.87 9.64 10.77
C PHE A 24 -7.59 9.27 12.06
N VAL A 25 -8.56 10.09 12.42
CA VAL A 25 -9.45 9.86 13.56
C VAL A 25 -10.88 9.80 13.03
N GLU A 26 -11.64 8.82 13.45
CA GLU A 26 -13.07 8.73 13.12
C GLU A 26 -13.80 9.95 13.64
N ASP A 27 -14.65 10.54 12.80
CA ASP A 27 -15.41 11.76 13.10
C ASP A 27 -16.79 11.66 12.44
N GLY A 28 -17.76 11.17 13.19
CA GLY A 28 -19.12 10.90 12.71
C GLY A 28 -19.13 9.89 11.56
N ALA A 29 -19.70 10.27 10.41
CA ALA A 29 -19.71 9.43 9.19
C ALA A 29 -18.47 9.57 8.33
N GLY A 30 -17.39 10.17 8.82
CA GLY A 30 -16.17 10.44 8.09
C GLY A 30 -14.93 10.35 8.97
N PHE A 31 -13.88 11.04 8.52
CA PHE A 31 -12.61 11.10 9.23
C PHE A 31 -12.08 12.53 9.30
N SER A 32 -11.48 12.88 10.41
CA SER A 32 -10.59 14.03 10.53
C SER A 32 -9.13 13.59 10.40
N ALA A 33 -8.25 14.48 9.96
CA ALA A 33 -6.85 14.16 9.73
C ALA A 33 -5.92 15.10 10.50
N ASN A 34 -5.14 14.56 11.42
CA ASN A 34 -4.10 15.28 12.14
C ASN A 34 -2.79 15.19 11.35
N VAL A 35 -2.17 16.36 11.11
CA VAL A 35 -0.85 16.43 10.46
C VAL A 35 0.23 16.16 11.50
N LEU A 36 1.08 15.16 11.23
CA LEU A 36 2.20 14.80 12.08
C LEU A 36 3.53 15.29 11.49
N SER A 37 4.61 15.15 12.27
CA SER A 37 5.96 15.45 11.79
C SER A 37 6.29 14.66 10.53
N PRO A 38 6.96 15.26 9.53
CA PRO A 38 7.29 14.57 8.29
C PRO A 38 8.13 13.32 8.52
N LEU A 39 7.88 12.26 7.73
CA LEU A 39 8.75 11.09 7.67
C LEU A 39 10.12 11.47 7.09
N ILE A 40 10.10 12.29 6.04
CA ILE A 40 11.28 12.85 5.39
C ILE A 40 11.04 14.32 5.08
N SER A 41 12.12 15.13 5.23
CA SER A 41 12.20 16.48 4.70
C SER A 41 13.57 16.72 4.10
N SER A 42 13.65 17.57 3.05
CA SER A 42 14.93 17.93 2.44
C SER A 42 14.99 19.42 2.12
N LYS A 43 16.15 20.01 2.35
CA LYS A 43 16.47 21.38 1.89
C LYS A 43 16.95 21.43 0.44
N HIS A 44 17.29 20.27 -0.14
CA HIS A 44 17.79 20.20 -1.51
C HIS A 44 16.71 20.63 -2.53
N PRO A 45 16.98 21.58 -3.43
CA PRO A 45 15.99 22.16 -4.33
C PRO A 45 15.37 21.12 -5.28
N ASN A 46 16.13 20.09 -5.65
CA ASN A 46 15.67 19.07 -6.58
C ASN A 46 14.85 17.96 -5.91
N PHE A 47 14.87 17.83 -4.58
CA PHE A 47 14.05 16.81 -3.92
C PHE A 47 12.56 17.10 -4.14
N ARG A 48 11.89 16.21 -4.87
CA ARG A 48 10.46 16.34 -5.26
C ARG A 48 9.77 14.99 -5.12
N PRO A 49 9.40 14.60 -3.90
CA PRO A 49 8.68 13.35 -3.71
C PRO A 49 7.32 13.44 -4.39
N VAL A 50 7.01 12.47 -5.24
CA VAL A 50 5.76 12.44 -6.03
C VAL A 50 4.89 11.24 -5.71
N ASP A 51 5.46 10.15 -5.23
CA ASP A 51 4.72 8.96 -4.78
C ASP A 51 5.50 8.23 -3.68
N CYS A 52 4.78 7.52 -2.82
CA CYS A 52 5.37 6.64 -1.81
C CYS A 52 4.56 5.35 -1.66
N LYS A 53 5.27 4.23 -1.53
CA LYS A 53 4.68 2.88 -1.38
C LYS A 53 5.44 2.08 -0.33
N ILE A 54 4.73 1.18 0.32
CA ILE A 54 5.39 0.13 1.13
C ILE A 54 5.83 -0.98 0.18
N GLY A 55 7.08 -1.37 0.28
CA GLY A 55 7.65 -2.44 -0.54
C GLY A 55 7.51 -3.83 0.09
N PRO A 56 7.95 -4.87 -0.65
CA PRO A 56 7.85 -6.27 -0.22
C PRO A 56 8.66 -6.60 1.03
N ASP A 57 9.58 -5.76 1.39
CA ASP A 57 10.49 -5.85 2.54
C ASP A 57 10.05 -4.98 3.72
N GLY A 58 8.86 -4.35 3.63
CA GLY A 58 8.33 -3.46 4.65
C GLY A 58 8.99 -2.09 4.71
N ALA A 59 9.92 -1.78 3.79
CA ALA A 59 10.49 -0.45 3.64
C ALA A 59 9.53 0.51 2.92
N VAL A 60 9.66 1.81 3.17
CA VAL A 60 8.96 2.84 2.39
C VAL A 60 9.82 3.22 1.19
N TYR A 61 9.27 3.09 0.00
CA TYR A 61 9.89 3.56 -1.23
C TYR A 61 9.26 4.88 -1.64
N VAL A 62 10.09 5.88 -1.92
CA VAL A 62 9.64 7.21 -2.33
C VAL A 62 10.20 7.52 -3.70
N ALA A 63 9.32 7.75 -4.66
CA ALA A 63 9.70 8.24 -5.98
C ALA A 63 9.99 9.74 -5.89
N ASP A 64 11.19 10.13 -6.29
CA ASP A 64 11.66 11.51 -6.29
C ASP A 64 11.90 11.95 -7.74
N TRP A 65 11.08 12.88 -8.21
CA TRP A 65 11.20 13.42 -9.57
C TRP A 65 12.53 14.14 -9.81
N TYR A 66 13.18 14.58 -8.74
CA TYR A 66 14.48 15.23 -8.77
C TYR A 66 14.56 16.43 -9.72
N ASN A 67 13.61 17.36 -9.58
CA ASN A 67 13.55 18.55 -10.44
C ASN A 67 13.39 19.83 -9.61
N SER A 68 14.29 20.80 -9.82
CA SER A 68 14.24 22.09 -9.11
C SER A 68 13.06 22.95 -9.50
N ILE A 69 12.57 22.82 -10.74
CA ILE A 69 11.50 23.63 -11.31
C ILE A 69 10.24 22.77 -11.44
N ILE A 70 9.20 23.14 -10.71
CA ILE A 70 7.86 22.52 -10.81
C ILE A 70 6.90 23.63 -11.20
N ASN A 71 6.70 23.76 -12.50
CA ASN A 71 5.76 24.70 -13.08
C ASN A 71 5.15 24.12 -14.37
N HIS A 72 4.08 24.73 -14.81
CA HIS A 72 3.50 24.47 -16.12
C HIS A 72 4.47 24.82 -17.27
N ALA A 73 4.06 24.60 -18.51
CA ALA A 73 4.84 24.82 -19.73
C ALA A 73 5.36 26.28 -19.94
N GLN A 74 5.04 27.19 -19.04
CA GLN A 74 5.54 28.58 -19.04
C GLN A 74 7.07 28.67 -18.79
N HIS A 75 7.69 27.61 -18.26
CA HIS A 75 9.12 27.54 -18.07
C HIS A 75 9.76 26.65 -19.15
N ASP A 76 10.86 27.14 -19.72
CA ASP A 76 11.59 26.40 -20.74
C ASP A 76 11.94 24.98 -20.23
N PHE A 77 11.55 23.97 -21.00
CA PHE A 77 11.92 22.59 -20.74
C PHE A 77 13.45 22.36 -20.81
N ARG A 78 14.16 23.23 -21.53
CA ARG A 78 15.62 23.21 -21.66
C ARG A 78 16.33 24.05 -20.61
N ASP A 79 15.63 24.57 -19.61
CA ASP A 79 16.25 25.35 -18.53
C ASP A 79 17.41 24.54 -17.90
N PRO A 80 18.64 25.09 -17.87
CA PRO A 80 19.82 24.34 -17.39
C PRO A 80 19.77 23.99 -15.91
N ARG A 81 18.82 24.51 -15.15
CA ARG A 81 18.60 24.13 -13.76
C ARG A 81 17.87 22.78 -13.63
N ARG A 82 17.27 22.28 -14.72
CA ARG A 82 16.60 20.98 -14.74
C ARG A 82 17.62 19.86 -14.88
N ASP A 83 17.46 18.81 -14.11
CA ASP A 83 18.16 17.54 -14.37
C ASP A 83 17.30 16.71 -15.34
N HIS A 84 17.83 16.46 -16.54
CA HIS A 84 17.12 15.71 -17.59
C HIS A 84 17.52 14.23 -17.62
N GLU A 85 18.47 13.82 -16.78
CA GLU A 85 19.08 12.48 -16.86
C GLU A 85 18.73 11.62 -15.64
N ARG A 86 18.33 12.23 -14.52
CA ARG A 86 18.23 11.53 -13.25
C ARG A 86 16.85 11.69 -12.60
N GLY A 87 16.32 10.59 -12.15
CA GLY A 87 15.32 10.49 -11.11
C GLY A 87 15.90 9.72 -9.93
N ARG A 88 15.16 9.59 -8.83
CA ARG A 88 15.59 8.82 -7.66
C ARG A 88 14.44 8.04 -7.07
N ILE A 89 14.78 6.87 -6.55
CA ILE A 89 13.91 6.12 -5.66
C ILE A 89 14.62 5.97 -4.33
N TRP A 90 14.06 6.58 -3.31
CA TRP A 90 14.57 6.46 -1.95
C TRP A 90 13.95 5.24 -1.30
N ARG A 91 14.77 4.42 -0.65
CA ARG A 91 14.34 3.31 0.19
C ARG A 91 14.61 3.67 1.64
N ILE A 92 13.54 3.77 2.42
CA ILE A 92 13.59 4.21 3.81
C ILE A 92 13.34 3.02 4.69
N THR A 93 14.28 2.73 5.57
CA THR A 93 14.22 1.63 6.54
C THR A 93 14.39 2.18 7.96
N HIS A 94 13.97 1.43 8.95
CA HIS A 94 14.26 1.75 10.34
C HIS A 94 15.55 1.05 10.78
N LYS A 95 16.44 1.80 11.45
CA LYS A 95 17.78 1.32 11.81
C LYS A 95 17.76 0.08 12.71
N ASP A 96 16.81 0.06 13.66
CA ASP A 96 16.76 -0.93 14.73
C ASP A 96 15.67 -2.00 14.49
N ARG A 97 15.19 -2.15 13.25
CA ARG A 97 14.20 -3.16 12.88
C ARG A 97 14.64 -3.97 11.67
N PRO A 98 14.53 -5.30 11.74
CA PRO A 98 14.77 -6.13 10.58
C PRO A 98 13.74 -5.83 9.49
N LEU A 99 14.14 -6.04 8.26
CA LEU A 99 13.22 -6.02 7.12
C LEU A 99 12.32 -7.25 7.14
N VAL A 100 11.12 -7.09 6.60
CA VAL A 100 10.21 -8.21 6.38
C VAL A 100 10.78 -9.10 5.27
N LYS A 101 10.71 -10.41 5.47
CA LYS A 101 11.09 -11.36 4.42
C LYS A 101 10.10 -11.22 3.26
N LYS A 102 10.62 -10.96 2.05
CA LYS A 102 9.80 -10.91 0.85
C LYS A 102 9.01 -12.21 0.68
N PRO A 103 7.66 -12.15 0.55
CA PRO A 103 6.86 -13.34 0.32
C PRO A 103 7.07 -13.89 -1.10
N GLU A 104 7.01 -15.20 -1.22
CA GLU A 104 7.00 -15.90 -2.50
C GLU A 104 5.54 -16.12 -2.91
N LEU A 105 5.07 -15.43 -3.93
CA LEU A 105 3.67 -15.47 -4.37
C LEU A 105 3.53 -16.00 -5.79
N VAL A 106 4.45 -15.63 -6.67
CA VAL A 106 4.41 -16.01 -8.09
C VAL A 106 4.43 -17.53 -8.24
N GLY A 107 3.49 -18.08 -9.00
CA GLY A 107 3.38 -19.50 -9.25
C GLY A 107 2.86 -20.36 -8.09
N ARG A 108 2.50 -19.74 -6.96
CA ARG A 108 1.93 -20.47 -5.81
C ARG A 108 0.49 -20.91 -6.08
N SER A 109 0.05 -21.92 -5.35
CA SER A 109 -1.33 -22.45 -5.45
C SER A 109 -2.37 -21.43 -4.98
N ILE A 110 -3.59 -21.54 -5.49
CA ILE A 110 -4.70 -20.68 -5.05
C ILE A 110 -4.91 -20.70 -3.54
N PRO A 111 -4.95 -21.85 -2.85
CA PRO A 111 -5.08 -21.86 -1.38
C PRO A 111 -3.96 -21.09 -0.68
N HIS A 112 -2.71 -21.24 -1.12
CA HIS A 112 -1.58 -20.49 -0.54
C HIS A 112 -1.74 -18.97 -0.73
N LEU A 113 -2.17 -18.53 -1.91
CA LEU A 113 -2.42 -17.11 -2.19
C LEU A 113 -3.57 -16.54 -1.36
N VAL A 114 -4.64 -17.32 -1.18
CA VAL A 114 -5.79 -16.94 -0.35
C VAL A 114 -5.38 -16.79 1.13
N GLU A 115 -4.54 -17.66 1.66
CA GLU A 115 -3.98 -17.50 3.01
C GLU A 115 -3.22 -16.18 3.18
N GLN A 116 -2.56 -15.69 2.13
CA GLN A 116 -1.83 -14.43 2.16
C GLN A 116 -2.75 -13.18 2.22
N LEU A 117 -4.05 -13.31 2.00
CA LEU A 117 -5.02 -12.25 2.23
C LEU A 117 -5.12 -11.88 3.71
N GLY A 118 -4.81 -12.80 4.62
CA GLY A 118 -4.69 -12.55 6.07
C GLY A 118 -3.31 -12.05 6.51
N SER A 119 -2.40 -11.70 5.60
CA SER A 119 -1.08 -11.19 5.96
C SER A 119 -1.18 -9.80 6.61
N PRO A 120 -0.39 -9.49 7.65
CA PRO A 120 -0.31 -8.13 8.20
C PRO A 120 0.25 -7.12 7.20
N GLU A 121 1.02 -7.59 6.22
CA GLU A 121 1.71 -6.73 5.24
C GLU A 121 0.79 -6.38 4.06
N THR A 122 0.42 -5.10 3.93
CA THR A 122 -0.44 -4.60 2.84
C THR A 122 0.09 -4.95 1.45
N TRP A 123 1.42 -4.90 1.26
CA TRP A 123 2.04 -5.28 -0.01
C TRP A 123 1.75 -6.75 -0.34
N THR A 124 1.88 -7.63 0.62
CA THR A 124 1.62 -9.08 0.46
C THR A 124 0.17 -9.33 0.05
N ARG A 125 -0.80 -8.75 0.78
CA ARG A 125 -2.23 -8.88 0.46
C ARG A 125 -2.54 -8.39 -0.96
N HIS A 126 -2.04 -7.20 -1.32
CA HIS A 126 -2.25 -6.62 -2.65
C HIS A 126 -1.68 -7.51 -3.77
N GLN A 127 -0.46 -8.04 -3.60
CA GLN A 127 0.13 -8.93 -4.60
C GLN A 127 -0.55 -10.29 -4.65
N ALA A 128 -1.01 -10.82 -3.52
CA ALA A 128 -1.80 -12.06 -3.51
C ALA A 128 -3.10 -11.90 -4.32
N ARG A 129 -3.83 -10.78 -4.14
CA ARG A 129 -5.01 -10.50 -4.96
C ARG A 129 -4.67 -10.37 -6.45
N LYS A 130 -3.56 -9.73 -6.78
CA LYS A 130 -3.10 -9.64 -8.17
C LYS A 130 -2.80 -11.01 -8.78
N GLU A 131 -2.08 -11.88 -8.07
CA GLU A 131 -1.82 -13.26 -8.51
C GLU A 131 -3.13 -14.08 -8.64
N LEU A 132 -4.08 -13.89 -7.71
CA LEU A 132 -5.39 -14.53 -7.77
C LEU A 132 -6.20 -14.08 -8.98
N SER A 133 -6.12 -12.81 -9.38
CA SER A 133 -6.86 -12.29 -10.54
C SER A 133 -6.44 -12.91 -11.88
N GLU A 134 -5.29 -13.57 -11.93
CA GLU A 134 -4.77 -14.28 -13.10
C GLU A 134 -5.13 -15.79 -13.08
N ARG A 135 -5.94 -16.25 -12.11
CA ARG A 135 -6.33 -17.65 -11.92
C ARG A 135 -7.76 -17.90 -12.37
N ASP A 136 -8.15 -19.17 -12.42
CA ASP A 136 -9.53 -19.55 -12.70
C ASP A 136 -10.50 -18.95 -11.68
N PRO A 137 -11.50 -18.14 -12.11
CA PRO A 137 -12.38 -17.41 -11.22
C PRO A 137 -13.20 -18.28 -10.28
N ASP A 138 -13.67 -19.43 -10.74
CA ASP A 138 -14.53 -20.30 -9.93
C ASP A 138 -13.71 -21.06 -8.88
N ALA A 139 -12.47 -21.44 -9.23
CA ALA A 139 -11.53 -22.02 -8.28
C ALA A 139 -11.11 -21.02 -7.21
N VAL A 140 -10.92 -19.73 -7.57
CA VAL A 140 -10.63 -18.65 -6.60
C VAL A 140 -11.81 -18.44 -5.67
N LEU A 141 -13.04 -18.30 -6.20
CA LEU A 141 -14.25 -18.14 -5.40
C LEU A 141 -14.38 -19.26 -4.35
N ALA A 142 -14.30 -20.53 -4.80
CA ALA A 142 -14.42 -21.68 -3.91
C ALA A 142 -13.33 -21.73 -2.83
N ALA A 143 -12.10 -21.30 -3.16
CA ALA A 143 -11.01 -21.25 -2.20
C ALA A 143 -11.19 -20.11 -1.18
N VAL A 144 -11.63 -18.94 -1.61
CA VAL A 144 -11.89 -17.79 -0.75
C VAL A 144 -13.05 -18.09 0.22
N GLU A 145 -14.16 -18.67 -0.26
CA GLU A 145 -15.28 -19.08 0.58
C GLU A 145 -14.87 -20.11 1.64
N ARG A 146 -14.08 -21.08 1.27
CA ARG A 146 -13.52 -22.06 2.21
C ARG A 146 -12.64 -21.39 3.27
N TRP A 147 -11.80 -20.47 2.87
CA TRP A 147 -10.94 -19.72 3.78
C TRP A 147 -11.77 -18.92 4.78
N VAL A 148 -12.77 -18.15 4.31
CA VAL A 148 -13.67 -17.37 5.15
C VAL A 148 -14.47 -18.25 6.12
N THR A 149 -14.88 -19.44 5.68
CA THR A 149 -15.60 -20.39 6.54
C THR A 149 -14.74 -20.88 7.71
N ASN A 150 -13.44 -21.01 7.50
CA ASN A 150 -12.48 -21.47 8.49
C ASN A 150 -11.79 -20.34 9.28
N LEU A 151 -12.11 -19.07 8.99
CA LEU A 151 -11.56 -17.94 9.76
C LEU A 151 -12.07 -17.97 11.20
N ASP A 152 -11.15 -17.80 12.13
CA ASP A 152 -11.47 -17.58 13.53
C ASP A 152 -12.09 -16.19 13.71
N SER A 153 -13.35 -16.15 14.10
CA SER A 153 -14.11 -14.91 14.32
C SER A 153 -13.63 -14.09 15.52
N THR A 154 -12.75 -14.63 16.35
CA THR A 154 -12.16 -13.91 17.50
C THR A 154 -10.88 -13.14 17.12
N ARG A 155 -10.42 -13.25 15.90
CA ARG A 155 -9.26 -12.50 15.40
C ARG A 155 -9.53 -10.99 15.43
N VAL A 156 -8.56 -10.21 15.84
CA VAL A 156 -8.61 -8.74 15.84
C VAL A 156 -8.82 -8.16 14.42
N ASP A 157 -8.32 -8.86 13.40
CA ASP A 157 -8.40 -8.49 11.99
C ASP A 157 -9.46 -9.27 11.20
N TYR A 158 -10.43 -9.89 11.89
CA TYR A 158 -11.47 -10.71 11.26
C TYR A 158 -12.26 -9.94 10.19
N ASP A 159 -12.80 -8.78 10.54
CA ASP A 159 -13.58 -7.95 9.62
C ASP A 159 -12.73 -7.50 8.42
N HIS A 160 -11.46 -7.17 8.67
CA HIS A 160 -10.53 -6.84 7.59
C HIS A 160 -10.31 -8.03 6.64
N CYS A 161 -10.19 -9.25 7.18
CA CYS A 161 -10.07 -10.46 6.36
C CYS A 161 -11.33 -10.70 5.50
N LEU A 162 -12.53 -10.41 6.00
CA LEU A 162 -13.77 -10.50 5.22
C LEU A 162 -13.75 -9.50 4.05
N VAL A 163 -13.30 -8.27 4.28
CA VAL A 163 -13.17 -7.24 3.23
C VAL A 163 -12.13 -7.66 2.19
N GLU A 164 -10.98 -8.21 2.60
CA GLU A 164 -9.97 -8.74 1.69
C GLU A 164 -10.51 -9.90 0.83
N ALA A 165 -11.34 -10.77 1.42
CA ALA A 165 -12.03 -11.84 0.71
C ALA A 165 -13.00 -11.28 -0.34
N LEU A 166 -13.79 -10.28 0.02
CA LEU A 166 -14.71 -9.60 -0.89
C LEU A 166 -13.96 -8.99 -2.08
N TRP A 167 -12.87 -8.29 -1.84
CA TRP A 167 -12.03 -7.71 -2.90
C TRP A 167 -11.37 -8.78 -3.77
N ALA A 168 -10.97 -9.92 -3.21
CA ALA A 168 -10.44 -11.01 -4.01
C ALA A 168 -11.49 -11.60 -4.97
N CYS A 169 -12.73 -11.77 -4.51
CA CYS A 169 -13.85 -12.18 -5.37
C CYS A 169 -14.14 -11.13 -6.45
N GLN A 170 -14.19 -9.84 -6.09
CA GLN A 170 -14.41 -8.74 -7.03
C GLN A 170 -13.33 -8.72 -8.13
N ASN A 171 -12.07 -8.95 -7.79
CA ASN A 171 -10.96 -8.94 -8.76
C ASN A 171 -11.07 -10.05 -9.82
N VAL A 172 -11.80 -11.13 -9.53
CA VAL A 172 -12.08 -12.23 -10.49
C VAL A 172 -13.52 -12.16 -11.02
N GLU A 173 -14.20 -11.02 -10.85
CA GLU A 173 -15.57 -10.79 -11.33
C GLU A 173 -16.57 -11.84 -10.80
N ARG A 174 -16.44 -12.23 -9.54
CA ARG A 174 -17.35 -13.15 -8.83
C ARG A 174 -17.92 -12.49 -7.61
N THR A 175 -19.14 -12.91 -7.26
CA THR A 175 -19.84 -12.46 -6.05
C THR A 175 -20.11 -13.66 -5.17
N SER A 176 -19.81 -13.55 -3.87
CA SER A 176 -20.19 -14.51 -2.85
C SER A 176 -21.28 -13.93 -1.95
N GLU A 177 -22.50 -14.45 -2.02
CA GLU A 177 -23.59 -14.04 -1.12
C GLU A 177 -23.23 -14.32 0.35
N MET A 178 -22.54 -15.42 0.60
CA MET A 178 -22.10 -15.79 1.96
C MET A 178 -21.15 -14.75 2.55
N ILE A 179 -20.17 -14.25 1.76
CA ILE A 179 -19.22 -13.22 2.22
C ILE A 179 -19.95 -11.88 2.39
N LEU A 180 -20.78 -11.50 1.42
CA LEU A 180 -21.57 -10.27 1.50
C LEU A 180 -22.44 -10.22 2.76
N THR A 181 -23.12 -11.31 3.08
CA THR A 181 -23.98 -11.39 4.28
C THR A 181 -23.18 -11.26 5.59
N ARG A 182 -21.89 -11.63 5.58
CA ARG A 182 -21.03 -11.49 6.77
C ARG A 182 -20.40 -10.10 6.91
N VAL A 183 -20.28 -9.36 5.82
CA VAL A 183 -19.73 -8.00 5.81
C VAL A 183 -20.79 -6.95 6.14
N LEU A 184 -22.05 -7.20 5.77
CA LEU A 184 -23.21 -6.32 6.01
C LEU A 184 -23.81 -6.56 7.39
#